data_97ca7f843bc6b6e034347e6415d82d4a
#
_entry.id   97ca7f843bc6b6e034347e6415d82d4a
#
_cell.length_a   1.000
_cell.length_b   1.000
_cell.length_c   1.000
_cell.angle_alpha   90.00
_cell.angle_beta   90.00
_cell.angle_gamma   90.00
#
_symmetry.space_group_name_H-M   'P 1'
#
loop_
_entity.id
_entity.type
_entity.pdbx_description
1 polymer ?
#
loop_
_entity_poly.entity_id
_entity_poly.type
_entity_poly.pdbx_seq_one_letter_code
_entity_poly.pdbx_strand_id
1 'polypeptide(L)'
;FFSRRRRHTRYISVTGVQTCALPIYLGDATNLIRLIGDIQPDEIYNLGAMSHVKVSFDVPEYTADTDGLGTLRLLEAIRILKLTQKVRIYQASTSELYGKVVEVPQSETTPFYPRSPYGVAKIYAYWITRNYREAYGMFASNGILFNHESERRGETFVTRKISLAVANIVHGRQDRLYLGNLSAQRDWGYAPDFVQCMWLILQHRQPDDFVIATGKMHSVREFCTHAFRRAGIELEWRGAGVEEQGVDRRTGRALVAVDPRYFRPTEVEQLLGDPRKAVRELGWNPQQTSFEQLVQKMVDHDLQAVGQAPR
;
A
#
# COMPACT_ATOMS: atom_id res chain seq x y z
N PHE A 1 -14.30 -3.34 0.61
CA PHE A 1 -15.29 -2.69 1.48
C PHE A 1 -16.45 -2.20 0.64
N PHE A 2 -17.68 -2.40 1.12
CA PHE A 2 -18.91 -1.93 0.48
C PHE A 2 -19.54 -0.85 1.35
N SER A 3 -20.02 0.24 0.76
CA SER A 3 -20.73 1.31 1.46
C SER A 3 -22.21 1.30 1.03
N ARG A 4 -23.14 1.32 1.98
CA ARG A 4 -24.60 1.42 1.75
C ARG A 4 -25.25 2.43 2.68
N ARG A 5 -26.15 3.21 2.15
CA ARG A 5 -26.97 4.20 2.87
C ARG A 5 -28.27 3.65 3.46
N ARG A 6 -28.43 2.37 3.87
CA ARG A 6 -29.64 1.91 4.63
C ARG A 6 -29.48 0.56 5.35
N ARG A 7 -29.98 0.56 6.57
CA ARG A 7 -30.39 -0.37 7.66
C ARG A 7 -30.20 -1.90 7.52
N HIS A 8 -29.69 -2.45 8.64
CA HIS A 8 -29.70 -3.82 9.16
C HIS A 8 -28.61 -4.79 8.67
N THR A 9 -27.39 -4.57 9.14
CA THR A 9 -26.37 -5.61 9.39
C THR A 9 -25.38 -5.06 10.43
N ARG A 10 -24.69 -5.91 11.19
CA ARG A 10 -23.68 -5.45 12.18
C ARG A 10 -22.53 -4.79 11.45
N TYR A 11 -22.37 -3.50 11.67
CA TYR A 11 -21.41 -2.65 10.97
C TYR A 11 -20.26 -2.22 11.89
N ILE A 12 -19.04 -2.21 11.36
CA ILE A 12 -17.93 -1.50 11.97
C ILE A 12 -17.91 -0.12 11.32
N SER A 13 -18.26 0.92 12.10
CA SER A 13 -18.21 2.30 11.63
C SER A 13 -16.77 2.82 11.75
N VAL A 14 -16.19 3.17 10.64
CA VAL A 14 -14.99 4.02 10.59
C VAL A 14 -15.41 5.27 9.82
N THR A 15 -15.47 6.41 10.48
CA THR A 15 -15.82 7.72 9.91
C THR A 15 -17.28 7.92 9.44
N GLY A 16 -18.27 7.36 10.15
CA GLY A 16 -19.71 7.56 9.83
C GLY A 16 -20.20 6.85 8.55
N VAL A 17 -19.33 6.12 7.86
CA VAL A 17 -19.64 5.26 6.72
C VAL A 17 -19.89 3.86 7.24
N GLN A 18 -21.07 3.30 6.96
CA GLN A 18 -21.35 1.90 7.29
C GLN A 18 -20.57 0.98 6.35
N THR A 19 -19.56 0.30 6.86
CA THR A 19 -18.78 -0.69 6.11
C THR A 19 -19.18 -2.09 6.54
N CYS A 20 -19.45 -2.98 5.61
CA CYS A 20 -19.68 -4.39 5.85
C CYS A 20 -18.39 -5.15 5.52
N ALA A 21 -17.70 -5.68 6.52
CA ALA A 21 -16.62 -6.63 6.33
C ALA A 21 -17.21 -8.03 6.31
N LEU A 22 -17.41 -8.58 5.10
CA LEU A 22 -17.82 -9.97 4.91
C LEU A 22 -16.60 -10.80 4.53
N PRO A 23 -16.55 -12.10 4.84
CA PRO A 23 -15.52 -12.98 4.30
C PRO A 23 -15.73 -13.08 2.78
N ILE A 24 -15.00 -12.26 2.05
CA ILE A 24 -15.08 -12.17 0.59
C ILE A 24 -13.79 -12.77 0.04
N TYR A 25 -13.95 -13.85 -0.70
CA TYR A 25 -12.86 -14.45 -1.47
C TYR A 25 -13.01 -14.02 -2.92
N LEU A 26 -12.02 -13.30 -3.45
CA LEU A 26 -12.01 -12.84 -4.84
C LEU A 26 -11.95 -14.01 -5.85
N GLY A 27 -11.62 -15.21 -5.39
CA GLY A 27 -11.69 -16.45 -6.17
C GLY A 27 -13.10 -17.02 -6.34
N ASP A 28 -14.09 -16.58 -5.54
CA ASP A 28 -15.47 -17.12 -5.55
C ASP A 28 -16.44 -16.17 -6.26
N ALA A 29 -16.57 -16.32 -7.58
CA ALA A 29 -17.43 -15.49 -8.42
C ALA A 29 -18.92 -15.60 -8.01
N THR A 30 -19.39 -16.78 -7.64
CA THR A 30 -20.79 -17.02 -7.26
C THR A 30 -21.14 -16.26 -5.97
N ASN A 31 -20.26 -16.33 -4.99
CA ASN A 31 -20.44 -15.59 -3.73
C ASN A 31 -20.34 -14.08 -3.94
N LEU A 32 -19.45 -13.60 -4.81
CA LEU A 32 -19.36 -12.18 -5.15
C LEU A 32 -20.65 -11.65 -5.79
N ILE A 33 -21.23 -12.40 -6.76
CA ILE A 33 -22.51 -12.04 -7.39
C ILE A 33 -23.62 -11.99 -6.34
N ARG A 34 -23.73 -13.02 -5.47
CA ARG A 34 -24.73 -13.05 -4.41
C ARG A 34 -24.58 -11.87 -3.46
N LEU A 35 -23.38 -11.61 -2.94
CA LEU A 35 -23.12 -10.54 -1.97
C LEU A 35 -23.39 -9.15 -2.55
N ILE A 36 -22.93 -8.87 -3.77
CA ILE A 36 -23.18 -7.59 -4.45
C ILE A 36 -24.67 -7.41 -4.74
N GLY A 37 -25.37 -8.52 -5.13
CA GLY A 37 -26.80 -8.54 -5.32
C GLY A 37 -27.59 -8.23 -4.05
N ASP A 38 -27.20 -8.83 -2.91
CA ASP A 38 -27.85 -8.61 -1.61
C ASP A 38 -27.57 -7.20 -1.05
N ILE A 39 -26.35 -6.71 -1.18
CA ILE A 39 -25.91 -5.41 -0.60
C ILE A 39 -26.36 -4.23 -1.47
N GLN A 40 -26.36 -4.39 -2.80
CA GLN A 40 -26.67 -3.32 -3.75
C GLN A 40 -25.84 -2.05 -3.46
N PRO A 41 -24.48 -2.14 -3.39
CA PRO A 41 -23.64 -1.03 -2.96
C PRO A 41 -23.70 0.16 -3.92
N ASP A 42 -23.44 1.34 -3.42
CA ASP A 42 -23.22 2.54 -4.23
C ASP A 42 -21.73 2.68 -4.61
N GLU A 43 -20.82 2.25 -3.71
CA GLU A 43 -19.38 2.31 -3.90
C GLU A 43 -18.72 0.98 -3.52
N ILE A 44 -17.74 0.57 -4.32
CA ILE A 44 -16.88 -0.59 -4.06
C ILE A 44 -15.42 -0.16 -4.06
N TYR A 45 -14.70 -0.43 -2.97
CA TYR A 45 -13.25 -0.24 -2.87
C TYR A 45 -12.58 -1.61 -2.88
N ASN A 46 -12.04 -2.01 -4.04
CA ASN A 46 -11.31 -3.26 -4.16
C ASN A 46 -9.85 -3.07 -3.72
N LEU A 47 -9.57 -3.42 -2.48
CA LEU A 47 -8.23 -3.45 -1.88
C LEU A 47 -7.72 -4.88 -1.68
N GLY A 48 -8.52 -5.88 -2.04
CA GLY A 48 -8.18 -7.30 -1.90
C GLY A 48 -7.05 -7.69 -2.83
N ALA A 49 -5.96 -8.22 -2.28
CA ALA A 49 -4.82 -8.69 -3.05
C ALA A 49 -3.86 -9.55 -2.20
N MET A 50 -3.12 -10.42 -2.86
CA MET A 50 -1.89 -11.00 -2.34
C MET A 50 -0.75 -9.98 -2.57
N SER A 51 -0.62 -8.98 -1.69
CA SER A 51 0.18 -7.77 -1.92
C SER A 51 1.67 -7.87 -1.56
N HIS A 52 2.14 -9.03 -1.12
CA HIS A 52 3.54 -9.21 -0.74
C HIS A 52 4.39 -9.60 -1.95
N VAL A 53 5.14 -8.64 -2.51
CA VAL A 53 5.92 -8.81 -3.76
C VAL A 53 6.82 -10.06 -3.73
N LYS A 54 7.60 -10.29 -2.66
CA LYS A 54 8.48 -11.45 -2.58
C LYS A 54 7.70 -12.77 -2.60
N VAL A 55 6.61 -12.86 -1.84
CA VAL A 55 5.76 -14.07 -1.77
C VAL A 55 5.11 -14.37 -3.11
N SER A 56 4.87 -13.37 -3.97
CA SER A 56 4.31 -13.61 -5.31
C SER A 56 5.18 -14.49 -6.19
N PHE A 57 6.49 -14.56 -5.94
CA PHE A 57 7.39 -15.48 -6.64
C PHE A 57 7.21 -16.93 -6.17
N ASP A 58 6.78 -17.14 -4.93
CA ASP A 58 6.55 -18.47 -4.36
C ASP A 58 5.16 -19.02 -4.73
N VAL A 59 4.16 -18.13 -4.92
CA VAL A 59 2.76 -18.49 -5.22
C VAL A 59 2.19 -17.68 -6.40
N PRO A 60 2.79 -17.75 -7.60
CA PRO A 60 2.44 -16.89 -8.73
C PRO A 60 1.02 -17.13 -9.27
N GLU A 61 0.54 -18.37 -9.30
CA GLU A 61 -0.80 -18.72 -9.77
C GLU A 61 -1.87 -18.15 -8.84
N TYR A 62 -1.72 -18.33 -7.52
CA TYR A 62 -2.63 -17.75 -6.54
C TYR A 62 -2.66 -16.22 -6.64
N THR A 63 -1.50 -15.61 -6.84
CA THR A 63 -1.38 -14.16 -7.04
C THR A 63 -2.14 -13.70 -8.28
N ALA A 64 -1.97 -14.40 -9.41
CA ALA A 64 -2.69 -14.08 -10.66
C ALA A 64 -4.20 -14.25 -10.51
N ASP A 65 -4.65 -15.33 -9.88
CA ASP A 65 -6.08 -15.61 -9.67
C ASP A 65 -6.73 -14.57 -8.75
N THR A 66 -6.09 -14.24 -7.63
CA THR A 66 -6.65 -13.30 -6.64
C THR A 66 -6.59 -11.86 -7.15
N ASP A 67 -5.43 -11.41 -7.61
CA ASP A 67 -5.17 -10.00 -7.90
C ASP A 67 -5.65 -9.59 -9.29
N GLY A 68 -5.48 -10.48 -10.28
CA GLY A 68 -5.91 -10.27 -11.66
C GLY A 68 -7.35 -10.69 -11.88
N LEU A 69 -7.62 -11.99 -11.86
CA LEU A 69 -8.95 -12.53 -12.15
C LEU A 69 -9.99 -12.16 -11.09
N GLY A 70 -9.57 -11.97 -9.84
CA GLY A 70 -10.46 -11.47 -8.79
C GLY A 70 -11.06 -10.10 -9.12
N THR A 71 -10.29 -9.20 -9.71
CA THR A 71 -10.78 -7.90 -10.20
C THR A 71 -11.82 -8.09 -11.32
N LEU A 72 -11.54 -8.97 -12.29
CA LEU A 72 -12.50 -9.31 -13.35
C LEU A 72 -13.82 -9.85 -12.77
N ARG A 73 -13.76 -10.75 -11.79
CA ARG A 73 -14.96 -11.32 -11.13
C ARG A 73 -15.84 -10.25 -10.48
N LEU A 74 -15.23 -9.22 -9.85
CA LEU A 74 -15.98 -8.09 -9.30
C LEU A 74 -16.65 -7.26 -10.38
N LEU A 75 -15.95 -6.94 -11.45
CA LEU A 75 -16.48 -6.16 -12.58
C LEU A 75 -17.62 -6.94 -13.28
N GLU A 76 -17.44 -8.24 -13.50
CA GLU A 76 -18.49 -9.11 -14.05
C GLU A 76 -19.71 -9.22 -13.13
N ALA A 77 -19.52 -9.31 -11.82
CA ALA A 77 -20.64 -9.32 -10.87
C ALA A 77 -21.48 -8.04 -10.98
N ILE A 78 -20.84 -6.87 -11.07
CA ILE A 78 -21.52 -5.57 -11.29
C ILE A 78 -22.29 -5.58 -12.62
N ARG A 79 -21.67 -6.10 -13.69
CA ARG A 79 -22.27 -6.16 -15.03
C ARG A 79 -23.46 -7.13 -15.09
N ILE A 80 -23.30 -8.35 -14.57
CA ILE A 80 -24.35 -9.38 -14.54
C ILE A 80 -25.58 -8.89 -13.76
N LEU A 81 -25.35 -8.19 -12.64
CA LEU A 81 -26.42 -7.63 -11.80
C LEU A 81 -27.03 -6.33 -12.37
N LYS A 82 -26.57 -5.86 -13.55
CA LYS A 82 -27.05 -4.63 -14.21
C LYS A 82 -26.85 -3.37 -13.33
N LEU A 83 -25.76 -3.33 -12.56
CA LEU A 83 -25.44 -2.23 -11.64
C LEU A 83 -24.42 -1.24 -12.23
N THR A 84 -24.10 -1.34 -13.52
CA THR A 84 -23.06 -0.55 -14.20
C THR A 84 -23.26 0.96 -14.09
N GLN A 85 -24.51 1.42 -14.03
CA GLN A 85 -24.86 2.84 -13.94
C GLN A 85 -25.02 3.32 -12.49
N LYS A 86 -25.04 2.40 -11.53
CA LYS A 86 -25.23 2.71 -10.11
C LYS A 86 -23.93 2.70 -9.34
N VAL A 87 -23.14 1.62 -9.52
CA VAL A 87 -21.96 1.34 -8.70
C VAL A 87 -20.76 2.11 -9.21
N ARG A 88 -20.08 2.80 -8.31
CA ARG A 88 -18.73 3.34 -8.52
C ARG A 88 -17.71 2.40 -7.93
N ILE A 89 -16.74 1.95 -8.72
CA ILE A 89 -15.70 1.04 -8.25
C ILE A 89 -14.31 1.68 -8.30
N TYR A 90 -13.62 1.62 -7.16
CA TYR A 90 -12.21 1.93 -7.02
C TYR A 90 -11.40 0.63 -7.05
N GLN A 91 -10.46 0.52 -7.97
CA GLN A 91 -9.48 -0.54 -8.04
C GLN A 91 -8.14 -0.05 -7.48
N ALA A 92 -7.68 -0.67 -6.40
CA ALA A 92 -6.34 -0.44 -5.91
C ALA A 92 -5.32 -1.02 -6.89
N SER A 93 -4.64 -0.15 -7.60
CA SER A 93 -3.48 -0.46 -8.41
C SER A 93 -2.20 -0.21 -7.61
N THR A 94 -1.02 -0.19 -8.24
CA THR A 94 0.25 -0.17 -7.51
C THR A 94 1.36 0.47 -8.34
N SER A 95 2.32 1.13 -7.70
CA SER A 95 3.56 1.60 -8.34
C SER A 95 4.43 0.47 -8.89
N GLU A 96 4.22 -0.79 -8.45
CA GLU A 96 4.92 -1.98 -8.99
C GLU A 96 4.57 -2.26 -10.46
N LEU A 97 3.54 -1.60 -11.03
CA LEU A 97 3.26 -1.63 -12.47
C LEU A 97 4.44 -1.06 -13.27
N TYR A 98 5.07 0.00 -12.76
CA TYR A 98 6.19 0.68 -13.43
C TYR A 98 7.44 -0.18 -13.44
N GLY A 99 7.70 -0.96 -12.39
CA GLY A 99 8.76 -1.96 -12.29
C GLY A 99 10.14 -1.44 -12.68
N LYS A 100 10.62 -1.80 -13.89
CA LYS A 100 11.82 -1.20 -14.48
C LYS A 100 11.43 0.15 -15.07
N VAL A 101 11.53 1.20 -14.23
CA VAL A 101 11.09 2.54 -14.58
C VAL A 101 11.83 3.10 -15.80
N VAL A 102 11.12 3.75 -16.69
CA VAL A 102 11.66 4.36 -17.92
C VAL A 102 11.71 5.89 -17.82
N GLU A 103 11.01 6.46 -16.85
CA GLU A 103 11.03 7.90 -16.53
C GLU A 103 10.80 8.15 -15.05
N VAL A 104 11.27 9.29 -14.54
CA VAL A 104 11.12 9.72 -13.15
C VAL A 104 10.76 11.21 -13.15
N PRO A 105 9.70 11.65 -12.45
CA PRO A 105 8.74 10.84 -11.69
C PRO A 105 7.77 10.06 -12.59
N GLN A 106 7.15 9.00 -12.05
CA GLN A 106 6.15 8.21 -12.76
C GLN A 106 4.78 8.88 -12.69
N SER A 107 4.11 8.99 -13.85
CA SER A 107 2.77 9.54 -14.01
C SER A 107 1.78 8.49 -14.55
N GLU A 108 0.54 8.88 -14.77
CA GLU A 108 -0.51 8.02 -15.34
C GLU A 108 -0.21 7.60 -16.79
N THR A 109 0.71 8.28 -17.47
CA THR A 109 1.11 8.02 -18.87
C THR A 109 2.44 7.28 -18.98
N THR A 110 3.17 7.11 -17.88
CA THR A 110 4.43 6.37 -17.84
C THR A 110 4.21 4.91 -18.23
N PRO A 111 4.95 4.36 -19.21
CA PRO A 111 4.83 2.96 -19.60
C PRO A 111 5.12 1.99 -18.45
N PHE A 112 4.32 0.93 -18.38
CA PHE A 112 4.48 -0.13 -17.38
C PHE A 112 5.48 -1.19 -17.83
N TYR A 113 6.35 -1.61 -16.89
CA TYR A 113 7.30 -2.71 -17.10
C TYR A 113 7.47 -3.52 -15.80
N PRO A 114 6.46 -4.34 -15.41
CA PRO A 114 6.46 -5.02 -14.11
C PRO A 114 7.64 -5.97 -13.95
N ARG A 115 8.10 -6.14 -12.71
CA ARG A 115 9.27 -6.96 -12.36
C ARG A 115 8.94 -8.07 -11.36
N SER A 116 7.64 -8.36 -11.17
CA SER A 116 7.19 -9.41 -10.26
C SER A 116 5.86 -10.02 -10.73
N PRO A 117 5.54 -11.28 -10.36
CA PRO A 117 4.22 -11.86 -10.61
C PRO A 117 3.08 -11.00 -10.06
N TYR A 118 3.27 -10.36 -8.88
CA TYR A 118 2.35 -9.38 -8.34
C TYR A 118 2.12 -8.20 -9.29
N GLY A 119 3.19 -7.57 -9.79
CA GLY A 119 3.09 -6.46 -10.73
C GLY A 119 2.36 -6.85 -12.02
N VAL A 120 2.63 -8.05 -12.55
CA VAL A 120 1.95 -8.59 -13.74
C VAL A 120 0.46 -8.82 -13.48
N ALA A 121 0.08 -9.40 -12.35
CA ALA A 121 -1.32 -9.60 -11.99
C ALA A 121 -2.06 -8.26 -11.83
N LYS A 122 -1.40 -7.27 -11.23
CA LYS A 122 -1.95 -5.91 -11.06
C LYS A 122 -2.05 -5.13 -12.39
N ILE A 123 -1.18 -5.39 -13.38
CA ILE A 123 -1.34 -4.85 -14.74
C ILE A 123 -2.62 -5.38 -15.39
N TYR A 124 -2.89 -6.69 -15.26
CA TYR A 124 -4.16 -7.22 -15.75
C TYR A 124 -5.35 -6.51 -15.08
N ALA A 125 -5.32 -6.39 -13.73
CA ALA A 125 -6.37 -5.69 -12.97
C ALA A 125 -6.56 -4.23 -13.43
N TYR A 126 -5.48 -3.50 -13.67
CA TYR A 126 -5.51 -2.12 -14.16
C TYR A 126 -6.20 -2.04 -15.53
N TRP A 127 -5.74 -2.84 -16.50
CA TRP A 127 -6.26 -2.78 -17.86
C TRP A 127 -7.68 -3.30 -17.98
N ILE A 128 -8.06 -4.34 -17.24
CA ILE A 128 -9.44 -4.84 -17.28
C ILE A 128 -10.41 -3.83 -16.65
N THR A 129 -10.00 -3.10 -15.60
CA THR A 129 -10.79 -2.01 -15.02
C THR A 129 -11.03 -0.90 -16.04
N ARG A 130 -9.98 -0.47 -16.74
CA ARG A 130 -10.07 0.52 -17.80
C ARG A 130 -10.93 0.03 -18.96
N ASN A 131 -10.74 -1.21 -19.39
CA ASN A 131 -11.56 -1.82 -20.46
C ASN A 131 -13.05 -1.81 -20.12
N TYR A 132 -13.44 -2.17 -18.87
CA TYR A 132 -14.84 -2.16 -18.46
C TYR A 132 -15.43 -0.76 -18.35
N ARG A 133 -14.62 0.23 -17.96
CA ARG A 133 -14.99 1.65 -18.03
C ARG A 133 -15.35 2.05 -19.44
N GLU A 134 -14.49 1.74 -20.41
CA GLU A 134 -14.64 2.13 -21.81
C GLU A 134 -15.73 1.32 -22.53
N ALA A 135 -15.79 0.01 -22.33
CA ALA A 135 -16.72 -0.87 -23.04
C ALA A 135 -18.16 -0.85 -22.51
N TYR A 136 -18.33 -0.67 -21.20
CA TYR A 136 -19.64 -0.79 -20.55
C TYR A 136 -20.10 0.50 -19.85
N GLY A 137 -19.36 1.58 -19.96
CA GLY A 137 -19.69 2.86 -19.33
C GLY A 137 -19.71 2.79 -17.80
N MET A 138 -18.94 1.86 -17.18
CA MET A 138 -18.86 1.76 -15.74
C MET A 138 -18.10 2.92 -15.15
N PHE A 139 -18.53 3.41 -13.99
CA PHE A 139 -17.69 4.27 -13.17
C PHE A 139 -16.62 3.42 -12.48
N ALA A 140 -15.54 3.13 -13.20
CA ALA A 140 -14.44 2.28 -12.72
C ALA A 140 -13.10 3.04 -12.82
N SER A 141 -12.47 3.27 -11.68
CA SER A 141 -11.25 4.08 -11.54
C SER A 141 -10.12 3.29 -10.92
N ASN A 142 -8.91 3.49 -11.41
CA ASN A 142 -7.69 2.96 -10.78
C ASN A 142 -7.00 4.04 -9.95
N GLY A 143 -6.56 3.70 -8.73
CA GLY A 143 -5.58 4.48 -8.00
C GLY A 143 -4.23 3.77 -8.07
N ILE A 144 -3.23 4.35 -8.74
CA ILE A 144 -1.87 3.83 -8.82
C ILE A 144 -1.15 4.23 -7.53
N LEU A 145 -1.25 3.35 -6.54
CA LEU A 145 -0.76 3.61 -5.19
C LEU A 145 0.75 3.44 -5.09
N PHE A 146 1.41 4.48 -4.61
CA PHE A 146 2.77 4.37 -4.10
C PHE A 146 2.74 3.85 -2.67
N ASN A 147 3.91 3.68 -2.04
CA ASN A 147 3.97 3.08 -0.73
C ASN A 147 3.22 3.93 0.32
N HIS A 148 2.28 3.34 1.01
CA HIS A 148 1.50 4.03 2.04
C HIS A 148 1.47 3.19 3.31
N GLU A 149 1.86 3.82 4.38
CA GLU A 149 2.23 3.18 5.64
C GLU A 149 1.39 3.71 6.79
N SER A 150 1.27 2.93 7.84
CA SER A 150 0.64 3.36 9.08
C SER A 150 1.05 2.43 10.23
N GLU A 151 0.56 2.74 11.42
CA GLU A 151 0.67 1.92 12.64
C GLU A 151 0.05 0.52 12.46
N ARG A 152 -0.79 0.33 11.43
CA ARG A 152 -1.47 -0.93 11.09
C ARG A 152 -0.83 -1.68 9.94
N ARG A 153 0.32 -1.22 9.45
CA ARG A 153 1.06 -1.92 8.39
C ARG A 153 1.42 -3.33 8.83
N GLY A 154 1.36 -4.30 7.92
CA GLY A 154 1.81 -5.68 8.21
C GLY A 154 3.28 -5.73 8.65
N GLU A 155 3.60 -6.52 9.65
CA GLU A 155 4.90 -6.56 10.32
C GLU A 155 6.07 -7.01 9.43
N THR A 156 5.77 -7.71 8.33
CA THR A 156 6.76 -8.17 7.34
C THR A 156 7.23 -7.07 6.40
N PHE A 157 6.52 -5.94 6.34
CA PHE A 157 6.91 -4.80 5.51
C PHE A 157 7.99 -3.95 6.20
N VAL A 158 8.92 -3.42 5.39
CA VAL A 158 10.16 -2.78 5.88
C VAL A 158 9.92 -1.68 6.91
N THR A 159 8.95 -0.80 6.69
CA THR A 159 8.65 0.32 7.59
C THR A 159 8.16 -0.15 8.95
N ARG A 160 7.22 -1.11 8.96
CA ARG A 160 6.72 -1.70 10.21
C ARG A 160 7.77 -2.56 10.90
N LYS A 161 8.56 -3.31 10.14
CA LYS A 161 9.70 -4.07 10.67
C LYS A 161 10.69 -3.15 11.40
N ILE A 162 10.94 -1.95 10.87
CA ILE A 162 11.82 -0.96 11.50
C ILE A 162 11.20 -0.44 12.80
N SER A 163 9.95 0.06 12.77
CA SER A 163 9.32 0.66 13.95
C SER A 163 9.16 -0.33 15.10
N LEU A 164 8.78 -1.58 14.81
CA LEU A 164 8.71 -2.66 15.80
C LEU A 164 10.09 -3.04 16.35
N ALA A 165 11.12 -3.12 15.50
CA ALA A 165 12.47 -3.43 15.95
C ALA A 165 13.02 -2.33 16.87
N VAL A 166 12.78 -1.05 16.55
CA VAL A 166 13.14 0.08 17.43
C VAL A 166 12.49 -0.08 18.78
N ALA A 167 11.17 -0.35 18.83
CA ALA A 167 10.45 -0.56 20.08
C ALA A 167 11.00 -1.75 20.88
N ASN A 168 11.24 -2.88 20.23
CA ASN A 168 11.80 -4.07 20.87
C ASN A 168 13.23 -3.85 21.39
N ILE A 169 14.08 -3.12 20.65
CA ILE A 169 15.44 -2.79 21.08
C ILE A 169 15.41 -1.89 22.31
N VAL A 170 14.56 -0.86 22.33
CA VAL A 170 14.41 0.03 23.50
C VAL A 170 13.97 -0.74 24.74
N HIS A 171 13.07 -1.72 24.58
CA HIS A 171 12.57 -2.54 25.70
C HIS A 171 13.44 -3.78 25.99
N GLY A 172 14.62 -3.91 25.36
CA GLY A 172 15.57 -5.01 25.61
C GLY A 172 15.07 -6.38 25.15
N ARG A 173 14.13 -6.43 24.18
CA ARG A 173 13.56 -7.68 23.63
C ARG A 173 14.23 -8.11 22.33
N GLN A 174 15.02 -7.23 21.72
CA GLN A 174 15.77 -7.48 20.49
C GLN A 174 17.12 -6.76 20.56
N ASP A 175 18.17 -7.40 20.07
CA ASP A 175 19.51 -6.81 20.09
C ASP A 175 19.83 -6.01 18.85
N ARG A 176 19.30 -6.41 17.67
CA ARG A 176 19.66 -5.83 16.38
C ARG A 176 18.56 -6.00 15.35
N LEU A 177 18.40 -5.01 14.49
CA LEU A 177 17.54 -5.04 13.30
C LEU A 177 18.37 -5.47 12.08
N TYR A 178 17.87 -6.46 11.34
CA TYR A 178 18.47 -6.89 10.07
C TYR A 178 17.58 -6.46 8.89
N LEU A 179 18.17 -5.77 7.91
CA LEU A 179 17.51 -5.25 6.72
C LEU A 179 18.25 -5.70 5.45
N GLY A 180 17.62 -5.52 4.29
CA GLY A 180 18.26 -5.65 3.00
C GLY A 180 18.93 -4.35 2.55
N ASN A 181 18.64 -3.92 1.31
CA ASN A 181 19.21 -2.73 0.73
C ASN A 181 18.78 -1.44 1.46
N LEU A 182 19.69 -0.84 2.20
CA LEU A 182 19.46 0.41 2.94
C LEU A 182 19.36 1.65 2.03
N SER A 183 19.91 1.57 0.82
CA SER A 183 19.88 2.66 -0.16
C SER A 183 18.65 2.66 -1.05
N ALA A 184 17.81 1.61 -0.98
CA ALA A 184 16.55 1.56 -1.71
C ALA A 184 15.67 2.77 -1.34
N GLN A 185 15.17 3.46 -2.37
CA GLN A 185 14.36 4.67 -2.21
C GLN A 185 12.90 4.40 -2.57
N ARG A 186 11.99 4.93 -1.77
CA ARG A 186 10.54 4.82 -1.99
C ARG A 186 9.84 6.14 -1.67
N ASP A 187 8.76 6.37 -2.36
CA ASP A 187 7.80 7.41 -2.03
C ASP A 187 6.84 6.84 -0.98
N TRP A 188 7.02 7.25 0.28
CA TRP A 188 6.20 6.79 1.41
C TRP A 188 5.24 7.88 1.89
N GLY A 189 3.95 7.57 1.89
CA GLY A 189 2.92 8.43 2.47
C GLY A 189 2.19 7.77 3.64
N TYR A 190 1.31 8.54 4.28
CA TYR A 190 0.48 8.05 5.38
C TYR A 190 -0.82 7.44 4.85
N ALA A 191 -1.14 6.21 5.21
CA ALA A 191 -2.28 5.48 4.66
C ALA A 191 -3.64 6.20 4.80
N PRO A 192 -3.99 6.88 5.89
CA PRO A 192 -5.21 7.68 5.96
C PRO A 192 -5.32 8.78 4.90
N ASP A 193 -4.21 9.45 4.56
CA ASP A 193 -4.21 10.48 3.50
C ASP A 193 -4.49 9.86 2.13
N PHE A 194 -3.96 8.66 1.88
CA PHE A 194 -4.22 7.88 0.67
C PHE A 194 -5.67 7.40 0.60
N VAL A 195 -6.25 6.95 1.72
CA VAL A 195 -7.67 6.57 1.81
C VAL A 195 -8.58 7.76 1.48
N GLN A 196 -8.22 8.96 1.92
CA GLN A 196 -8.94 10.17 1.52
C GLN A 196 -8.91 10.35 -0.01
N CYS A 197 -7.75 10.15 -0.65
CA CYS A 197 -7.65 10.23 -2.12
C CYS A 197 -8.49 9.16 -2.82
N MET A 198 -8.51 7.92 -2.31
CA MET A 198 -9.37 6.84 -2.83
C MET A 198 -10.84 7.25 -2.84
N TRP A 199 -11.30 7.89 -1.75
CA TRP A 199 -12.66 8.39 -1.67
C TRP A 199 -12.90 9.54 -2.66
N LEU A 200 -12.00 10.53 -2.75
CA LEU A 200 -12.10 11.65 -3.69
C LEU A 200 -12.19 11.17 -5.16
N ILE A 201 -11.45 10.12 -5.53
CA ILE A 201 -11.52 9.51 -6.86
C ILE A 201 -12.95 9.04 -7.18
N LEU A 202 -13.63 8.41 -6.23
CA LEU A 202 -15.01 7.98 -6.44
C LEU A 202 -16.03 9.13 -6.34
N GLN A 203 -15.66 10.28 -5.77
CA GLN A 203 -16.52 11.48 -5.78
C GLN A 203 -16.31 12.32 -7.05
N HIS A 204 -15.28 12.03 -7.86
CA HIS A 204 -15.02 12.76 -9.09
C HIS A 204 -16.18 12.60 -10.09
N ARG A 205 -16.35 13.60 -10.93
CA ARG A 205 -17.47 13.63 -11.92
C ARG A 205 -17.37 12.55 -13.01
N GLN A 206 -16.16 12.11 -13.33
CA GLN A 206 -15.88 11.10 -14.35
C GLN A 206 -14.86 10.08 -13.82
N PRO A 207 -14.98 8.80 -14.21
CA PRO A 207 -14.00 7.79 -13.84
C PRO A 207 -12.69 8.03 -14.59
N ASP A 208 -11.57 7.96 -13.86
CA ASP A 208 -10.23 8.06 -14.45
C ASP A 208 -9.19 7.35 -13.58
N ASP A 209 -7.95 7.33 -14.03
CA ASP A 209 -6.82 6.73 -13.34
C ASP A 209 -5.96 7.84 -12.71
N PHE A 210 -5.51 7.65 -11.46
CA PHE A 210 -4.76 8.65 -10.71
C PHE A 210 -3.55 8.02 -10.01
N VAL A 211 -2.40 8.68 -10.13
CA VAL A 211 -1.24 8.41 -9.29
C VAL A 211 -1.48 8.98 -7.90
N ILE A 212 -1.35 8.11 -6.88
CA ILE A 212 -1.46 8.50 -5.48
C ILE A 212 -0.08 8.32 -4.84
N ALA A 213 0.63 9.43 -4.66
CA ALA A 213 2.02 9.49 -4.20
C ALA A 213 2.28 10.79 -3.45
N THR A 214 3.35 10.86 -2.66
CA THR A 214 3.72 12.11 -1.98
C THR A 214 4.55 13.03 -2.87
N GLY A 215 5.17 12.51 -3.92
CA GLY A 215 6.11 13.22 -4.78
C GLY A 215 7.49 13.39 -4.14
N LYS A 216 7.80 12.65 -3.06
CA LYS A 216 9.10 12.67 -2.38
C LYS A 216 9.61 11.28 -2.12
N MET A 217 10.88 11.05 -2.37
CA MET A 217 11.55 9.79 -2.06
C MET A 217 12.37 9.89 -0.78
N HIS A 218 12.38 8.81 -0.03
CA HIS A 218 13.25 8.60 1.13
C HIS A 218 13.87 7.22 1.08
N SER A 219 15.10 7.10 1.59
CA SER A 219 15.79 5.81 1.67
C SER A 219 15.37 5.03 2.92
N VAL A 220 15.57 3.71 2.89
CA VAL A 220 15.41 2.85 4.07
C VAL A 220 16.31 3.31 5.21
N ARG A 221 17.54 3.77 4.87
CA ARG A 221 18.49 4.37 5.84
C ARG A 221 17.91 5.61 6.53
N GLU A 222 17.28 6.52 5.77
CA GLU A 222 16.62 7.71 6.34
C GLU A 222 15.48 7.31 7.28
N PHE A 223 14.66 6.35 6.87
CA PHE A 223 13.59 5.84 7.73
C PHE A 223 14.14 5.29 9.06
N CYS A 224 15.20 4.47 9.02
CA CYS A 224 15.87 3.97 10.21
C CYS A 224 16.40 5.13 11.08
N THR A 225 17.10 6.10 10.46
CA THR A 225 17.66 7.24 11.19
C THR A 225 16.59 8.01 11.95
N HIS A 226 15.47 8.32 11.29
CA HIS A 226 14.35 9.02 11.93
C HIS A 226 13.68 8.16 13.02
N ALA A 227 13.51 6.85 12.77
CA ALA A 227 12.87 5.94 13.70
C ALA A 227 13.68 5.78 15.00
N PHE A 228 15.00 5.57 14.90
CA PHE A 228 15.87 5.47 16.07
C PHE A 228 16.00 6.81 16.81
N ARG A 229 16.11 7.93 16.07
CA ARG A 229 16.11 9.28 16.67
C ARG A 229 14.84 9.56 17.47
N ARG A 230 13.66 9.13 16.95
CA ARG A 230 12.40 9.27 17.70
C ARG A 230 12.42 8.53 19.05
N ALA A 231 13.15 7.43 19.12
CA ALA A 231 13.36 6.64 20.36
C ALA A 231 14.54 7.14 21.23
N GLY A 232 15.13 8.29 20.92
CA GLY A 232 16.25 8.85 21.66
C GLY A 232 17.62 8.22 21.35
N ILE A 233 17.75 7.52 20.23
CA ILE A 233 18.99 6.84 19.80
C ILE A 233 19.51 7.51 18.54
N GLU A 234 20.72 8.08 18.60
CA GLU A 234 21.39 8.66 17.45
C GLU A 234 22.26 7.60 16.76
N LEU A 235 21.92 7.26 15.52
CA LEU A 235 22.69 6.32 14.70
C LEU A 235 23.83 7.02 13.97
N GLU A 236 24.98 6.40 13.97
CA GLU A 236 26.11 6.66 13.08
C GLU A 236 26.23 5.49 12.10
N TRP A 237 26.23 5.78 10.79
CA TRP A 237 26.37 4.75 9.77
C TRP A 237 27.84 4.48 9.47
N ARG A 238 28.25 3.21 9.52
CA ARG A 238 29.62 2.74 9.29
C ARG A 238 29.64 1.61 8.28
N GLY A 239 30.68 1.53 7.47
CA GLY A 239 30.78 0.55 6.39
C GLY A 239 29.96 0.93 5.17
N ALA A 240 29.87 0.01 4.21
CA ALA A 240 29.10 0.19 2.97
C ALA A 240 28.59 -1.17 2.46
N GLY A 241 27.48 -1.16 1.69
CA GLY A 241 26.89 -2.37 1.10
C GLY A 241 26.48 -3.37 2.17
N VAL A 242 26.93 -4.62 2.06
CA VAL A 242 26.57 -5.68 3.00
C VAL A 242 27.22 -5.53 4.38
N GLU A 243 28.32 -4.78 4.48
CA GLU A 243 29.02 -4.50 5.73
C GLU A 243 28.50 -3.22 6.42
N GLU A 244 27.49 -2.57 5.86
CA GLU A 244 26.95 -1.35 6.43
C GLU A 244 26.20 -1.62 7.73
N GLN A 245 26.47 -0.80 8.75
CA GLN A 245 25.87 -0.90 10.07
C GLN A 245 25.44 0.47 10.59
N GLY A 246 24.28 0.50 11.27
CA GLY A 246 23.83 1.62 12.09
C GLY A 246 24.26 1.40 13.54
N VAL A 247 25.18 2.23 14.02
CA VAL A 247 25.78 2.12 15.35
C VAL A 247 25.22 3.22 16.25
N ASP A 248 24.77 2.88 17.45
CA ASP A 248 24.39 3.85 18.47
C ASP A 248 25.64 4.67 18.89
N ARG A 249 25.62 5.98 18.66
CA ARG A 249 26.73 6.87 18.98
C ARG A 249 27.11 6.84 20.45
N ARG A 250 26.17 6.65 21.34
CA ARG A 250 26.39 6.69 22.79
C ARG A 250 27.02 5.40 23.33
N THR A 251 26.59 4.25 22.81
CA THR A 251 26.99 2.94 23.35
C THR A 251 28.00 2.19 22.52
N GLY A 252 28.18 2.58 21.25
CA GLY A 252 29.01 1.87 20.27
C GLY A 252 28.39 0.54 19.78
N ARG A 253 27.15 0.21 20.18
CA ARG A 253 26.47 -1.03 19.76
C ARG A 253 25.94 -0.89 18.32
N ALA A 254 26.20 -1.91 17.50
CA ALA A 254 25.58 -2.02 16.18
C ALA A 254 24.11 -2.48 16.35
N LEU A 255 23.17 -1.55 16.09
CA LEU A 255 21.74 -1.79 16.24
C LEU A 255 21.05 -2.12 14.91
N VAL A 256 21.63 -1.73 13.77
CA VAL A 256 21.17 -2.09 12.43
C VAL A 256 22.29 -2.77 11.67
N ALA A 257 21.99 -3.81 10.91
CA ALA A 257 22.94 -4.49 10.03
C ALA A 257 22.23 -4.91 8.73
N VAL A 258 23.01 -5.05 7.67
CA VAL A 258 22.52 -5.59 6.39
C VAL A 258 22.60 -7.12 6.42
N ASP A 259 21.56 -7.78 5.91
CA ASP A 259 21.52 -9.22 5.69
C ASP A 259 21.10 -9.50 4.24
N PRO A 260 21.96 -10.10 3.41
CA PRO A 260 21.68 -10.38 1.99
C PRO A 260 20.44 -11.23 1.75
N ARG A 261 19.99 -12.03 2.73
CA ARG A 261 18.77 -12.85 2.64
C ARG A 261 17.51 -12.01 2.45
N TYR A 262 17.54 -10.72 2.80
CA TYR A 262 16.42 -9.79 2.60
C TYR A 262 16.45 -9.05 1.26
N PHE A 263 17.42 -9.33 0.38
CA PHE A 263 17.42 -8.76 -0.96
C PHE A 263 16.36 -9.43 -1.83
N ARG A 264 15.75 -8.66 -2.73
CA ARG A 264 14.77 -9.18 -3.69
C ARG A 264 15.50 -9.84 -4.87
N PRO A 265 14.91 -10.88 -5.50
CA PRO A 265 15.46 -11.47 -6.73
C PRO A 265 15.63 -10.45 -7.86
N THR A 266 14.69 -9.50 -7.96
CA THR A 266 14.74 -8.33 -8.84
C THR A 266 14.40 -7.09 -8.03
N GLU A 267 15.37 -6.18 -7.92
CA GLU A 267 15.19 -4.94 -7.19
C GLU A 267 14.54 -3.88 -8.08
N VAL A 268 13.68 -3.05 -7.48
CA VAL A 268 13.19 -1.82 -8.06
C VAL A 268 13.93 -0.68 -7.35
N GLU A 269 14.80 0.00 -8.08
CA GLU A 269 15.72 0.98 -7.49
C GLU A 269 15.02 2.24 -7.02
N GLN A 270 14.11 2.78 -7.84
CA GLN A 270 13.45 4.05 -7.58
C GLN A 270 11.97 4.00 -7.95
N LEU A 271 11.12 4.43 -7.03
CA LEU A 271 9.70 4.67 -7.30
C LEU A 271 9.35 6.05 -6.72
N LEU A 272 9.17 7.03 -7.62
CA LEU A 272 8.76 8.39 -7.31
C LEU A 272 7.53 8.73 -8.12
N GLY A 273 6.38 8.92 -7.47
CA GLY A 273 5.14 9.24 -8.14
C GLY A 273 4.97 10.73 -8.42
N ASP A 274 4.25 11.05 -9.50
CA ASP A 274 3.82 12.39 -9.81
C ASP A 274 2.34 12.60 -9.42
N PRO A 275 2.04 13.23 -8.26
CA PRO A 275 0.68 13.40 -7.79
C PRO A 275 -0.06 14.58 -8.43
N ARG A 276 0.54 15.32 -9.36
CA ARG A 276 0.00 16.60 -9.87
C ARG A 276 -1.39 16.48 -10.45
N LYS A 277 -1.75 15.36 -11.07
CA LYS A 277 -3.11 15.13 -11.57
C LYS A 277 -4.12 15.04 -10.42
N ALA A 278 -3.83 14.23 -9.40
CA ALA A 278 -4.70 14.09 -8.23
C ALA A 278 -4.84 15.41 -7.46
N VAL A 279 -3.78 16.19 -7.34
CA VAL A 279 -3.82 17.54 -6.73
C VAL A 279 -4.72 18.47 -7.52
N ARG A 280 -4.54 18.54 -8.84
CA ARG A 280 -5.28 19.46 -9.71
C ARG A 280 -6.76 19.12 -9.83
N GLU A 281 -7.09 17.85 -10.00
CA GLU A 281 -8.44 17.41 -10.37
C GLU A 281 -9.29 17.00 -9.16
N LEU A 282 -8.66 16.49 -8.11
CA LEU A 282 -9.35 16.05 -6.90
C LEU A 282 -9.21 17.02 -5.72
N GLY A 283 -8.31 18.01 -5.81
CA GLY A 283 -7.99 18.89 -4.69
C GLY A 283 -7.29 18.16 -3.53
N TRP A 284 -6.69 16.98 -3.80
CA TRP A 284 -6.01 16.19 -2.78
C TRP A 284 -4.69 16.82 -2.36
N ASN A 285 -4.38 16.78 -1.05
CA ASN A 285 -3.11 17.23 -0.51
C ASN A 285 -2.16 16.04 -0.20
N PRO A 286 -1.16 15.75 -1.04
CA PRO A 286 -0.23 14.63 -0.82
C PRO A 286 0.75 14.87 0.33
N GLN A 287 0.83 16.07 0.88
CA GLN A 287 1.74 16.49 1.96
C GLN A 287 1.00 16.75 3.28
N GLN A 288 -0.20 16.23 3.46
CA GLN A 288 -0.99 16.41 4.70
C GLN A 288 -0.25 15.85 5.91
N THR A 289 0.39 14.68 5.76
CA THR A 289 1.29 14.10 6.77
C THR A 289 2.70 14.05 6.18
N SER A 290 3.68 14.67 6.86
CA SER A 290 5.08 14.62 6.43
C SER A 290 5.69 13.24 6.68
N PHE A 291 6.83 12.97 6.02
CA PHE A 291 7.59 11.73 6.23
C PHE A 291 8.01 11.55 7.69
N GLU A 292 8.49 12.61 8.33
CA GLU A 292 8.89 12.60 9.74
C GLU A 292 7.69 12.30 10.65
N GLN A 293 6.54 12.91 10.38
CA GLN A 293 5.31 12.65 11.13
C GLN A 293 4.82 11.21 10.95
N LEU A 294 4.94 10.64 9.75
CA LEU A 294 4.63 9.24 9.48
C LEU A 294 5.51 8.32 10.34
N VAL A 295 6.83 8.51 10.29
CA VAL A 295 7.79 7.72 11.08
C VAL A 295 7.48 7.86 12.58
N GLN A 296 7.25 9.08 13.06
CA GLN A 296 6.92 9.35 14.45
C GLN A 296 5.67 8.58 14.89
N LYS A 297 4.56 8.67 14.12
CA LYS A 297 3.31 7.97 14.43
C LYS A 297 3.52 6.46 14.58
N MET A 298 4.26 5.85 13.64
CA MET A 298 4.53 4.41 13.65
C MET A 298 5.39 4.01 14.86
N VAL A 299 6.45 4.76 15.14
CA VAL A 299 7.36 4.46 16.27
C VAL A 299 6.66 4.67 17.62
N ASP A 300 5.92 5.77 17.80
CA ASP A 300 5.20 6.05 19.04
C ASP A 300 4.19 4.95 19.39
N HIS A 301 3.42 4.53 18.36
CA HIS A 301 2.48 3.42 18.52
C HIS A 301 3.17 2.14 18.99
N ASP A 302 4.29 1.77 18.35
CA ASP A 302 4.97 0.52 18.64
C ASP A 302 5.71 0.55 19.97
N LEU A 303 6.31 1.69 20.37
CA LEU A 303 6.89 1.88 21.69
C LEU A 303 5.84 1.67 22.78
N GLN A 304 4.64 2.24 22.59
CA GLN A 304 3.54 2.05 23.54
C GLN A 304 3.04 0.61 23.58
N ALA A 305 2.81 -0.01 22.41
CA ALA A 305 2.29 -1.37 22.31
C ALA A 305 3.26 -2.41 22.92
N VAL A 306 4.55 -2.31 22.61
CA VAL A 306 5.59 -3.20 23.15
C VAL A 306 5.80 -2.95 24.64
N GLY A 307 5.74 -1.69 25.11
CA GLY A 307 5.88 -1.36 26.53
C GLY A 307 4.75 -1.90 27.41
N GLN A 308 3.55 -2.03 26.86
CA GLN A 308 2.37 -2.57 27.58
C GLN A 308 2.27 -4.11 27.50
N ALA A 309 2.94 -4.76 26.54
CA ALA A 309 2.91 -6.21 26.43
C ALA A 309 3.67 -6.88 27.59
N PRO A 310 3.15 -7.96 28.21
CA PRO A 310 3.88 -8.71 29.24
C PRO A 310 5.21 -9.24 28.67
N ARG A 311 6.20 -9.32 29.55
CA ARG A 311 7.55 -9.85 29.22
C ARG A 311 7.51 -11.34 28.93
#